data_171d9827b0d952ba80e5959972fa93f6
#
_entry.id   171d9827b0d952ba80e5959972fa93f6
#
_cell.length_a   1.000
_cell.length_b   1.000
_cell.length_c   1.000
_cell.angle_alpha   90.00
_cell.angle_beta   90.00
_cell.angle_gamma   90.00
#
_symmetry.space_group_name_H-M   'P 1'
#
loop_
_entity.id
_entity.type
_entity.pdbx_description
1 polymer ?
#
loop_
_entity_poly.entity_id
_entity_poly.type
_entity_poly.pdbx_seq_one_letter_code
_entity_poly.pdbx_strand_id
1 'polypeptide(L)'
;QQYITDITGIVPELTDRPRKRGTISLRVKDTSSDAEGYTLTVDKKNIHIVGNSPAGVFYAIQTLRKALPAGQASEVEIPSCIVEDSPRFAYRGVHLDVVRHFFPVDSVKRYIDIIALHNVNRFHWHLTDDQGWRVEIKSRPRLTSVGAYRKQTAGDGTPHGGFYTQDEIRDIIRYAQERYITIIPEIDIPGHSAAALASYPEIGCTGGPYEVCEVWGGPADVLCAGKDETMQFLQDVFTEIAGLFPSQYIHIGGDECP
;
A
#
# COMPACT_ATOMS: atom_id res chain seq x y z
N GLN A 1 1.41 -21.51 -3.39
CA GLN A 1 2.50 -22.49 -3.23
C GLN A 1 3.43 -22.07 -2.09
N GLN A 2 4.02 -20.86 -2.14
CA GLN A 2 5.07 -20.42 -1.21
C GLN A 2 4.67 -20.57 0.26
N TYR A 3 3.48 -20.12 0.67
CA TYR A 3 3.02 -20.21 2.07
C TYR A 3 2.99 -21.65 2.62
N ILE A 4 2.63 -22.61 1.80
CA ILE A 4 2.64 -24.03 2.22
C ILE A 4 4.08 -24.50 2.30
N THR A 5 4.90 -24.16 1.32
CA THR A 5 6.32 -24.54 1.27
C THR A 5 7.08 -24.00 2.48
N ASP A 6 6.86 -22.74 2.86
CA ASP A 6 7.55 -22.09 3.98
C ASP A 6 7.25 -22.78 5.33
N ILE A 7 6.02 -23.28 5.49
CA ILE A 7 5.57 -23.90 6.74
C ILE A 7 5.92 -25.40 6.78
N THR A 8 5.71 -26.11 5.68
CA THR A 8 5.75 -27.60 5.66
C THR A 8 6.99 -28.16 4.98
N GLY A 9 7.76 -27.34 4.26
CA GLY A 9 8.82 -27.79 3.36
C GLY A 9 8.32 -28.52 2.10
N ILE A 10 7.02 -28.74 1.97
CA ILE A 10 6.41 -29.38 0.80
C ILE A 10 6.17 -28.36 -0.28
N VAL A 11 6.68 -28.58 -1.48
CA VAL A 11 6.39 -27.77 -2.66
C VAL A 11 5.15 -28.32 -3.37
N PRO A 12 3.96 -27.69 -3.27
CA PRO A 12 2.78 -28.18 -3.96
C PRO A 12 2.95 -28.07 -5.48
N GLU A 13 2.59 -29.12 -6.20
CA GLU A 13 2.55 -29.11 -7.67
C GLU A 13 1.28 -28.41 -8.18
N LEU A 14 1.43 -27.45 -9.10
CA LEU A 14 0.30 -26.89 -9.82
C LEU A 14 -0.08 -27.79 -10.98
N THR A 15 -1.34 -28.20 -11.05
CA THR A 15 -1.84 -29.11 -12.08
C THR A 15 -3.33 -28.83 -12.37
N ASP A 16 -3.73 -29.01 -13.59
CA ASP A 16 -5.11 -29.04 -14.05
C ASP A 16 -5.75 -30.43 -13.94
N ARG A 17 -4.97 -31.44 -13.52
CA ARG A 17 -5.40 -32.85 -13.33
C ARG A 17 -5.46 -33.20 -11.86
N PRO A 18 -6.60 -32.97 -11.18
CA PRO A 18 -6.69 -33.20 -9.74
C PRO A 18 -6.54 -34.69 -9.40
N ARG A 19 -5.77 -34.99 -8.34
CA ARG A 19 -5.66 -36.32 -7.76
C ARG A 19 -6.89 -36.61 -6.90
N LYS A 20 -7.16 -37.89 -6.64
CA LYS A 20 -8.28 -38.32 -5.77
C LYS A 20 -8.10 -37.92 -4.30
N ARG A 21 -6.87 -37.65 -3.86
CA ARG A 21 -6.50 -37.27 -2.49
C ARG A 21 -5.31 -36.29 -2.48
N GLY A 22 -5.21 -35.53 -1.42
CA GLY A 22 -4.12 -34.57 -1.21
C GLY A 22 -4.14 -33.40 -2.19
N THR A 23 -5.32 -32.96 -2.58
CA THR A 23 -5.51 -31.86 -3.54
C THR A 23 -6.13 -30.65 -2.86
N ILE A 24 -5.58 -29.48 -3.16
CA ILE A 24 -6.21 -28.18 -2.91
C ILE A 24 -6.78 -27.71 -4.25
N SER A 25 -8.10 -27.72 -4.40
CA SER A 25 -8.75 -27.26 -5.61
C SER A 25 -9.21 -25.81 -5.48
N LEU A 26 -8.93 -25.00 -6.50
CA LEU A 26 -9.33 -23.61 -6.58
C LEU A 26 -10.32 -23.44 -7.74
N ARG A 27 -11.47 -22.84 -7.47
CA ARG A 27 -12.51 -22.59 -8.48
C ARG A 27 -13.10 -21.20 -8.31
N VAL A 28 -13.45 -20.57 -9.41
CA VAL A 28 -14.25 -19.35 -9.46
C VAL A 28 -15.65 -19.71 -9.92
N LYS A 29 -16.67 -19.25 -9.19
CA LYS A 29 -18.08 -19.48 -9.52
C LYS A 29 -18.65 -18.39 -10.44
N ASP A 30 -17.98 -17.23 -10.48
CA ASP A 30 -18.34 -16.06 -11.25
C ASP A 30 -19.80 -15.58 -10.99
N THR A 31 -20.04 -15.19 -9.75
CA THR A 31 -21.31 -14.59 -9.33
C THR A 31 -21.14 -13.11 -9.10
N SER A 32 -22.00 -12.29 -9.70
CA SER A 32 -21.93 -10.82 -9.64
C SER A 32 -22.32 -10.19 -8.31
N SER A 33 -22.98 -10.92 -7.43
CA SER A 33 -23.42 -10.43 -6.12
C SER A 33 -22.45 -10.92 -5.04
N ASP A 34 -21.61 -10.11 -4.49
CA ASP A 34 -20.64 -10.48 -3.47
C ASP A 34 -19.35 -11.09 -4.04
N ALA A 35 -18.63 -10.27 -4.81
CA ALA A 35 -17.42 -10.70 -5.51
C ALA A 35 -16.30 -11.21 -4.58
N GLU A 36 -16.26 -10.77 -3.32
CA GLU A 36 -15.23 -11.16 -2.35
C GLU A 36 -15.61 -12.38 -1.51
N GLY A 37 -16.83 -12.89 -1.64
CA GLY A 37 -17.31 -14.06 -0.93
C GLY A 37 -16.70 -15.38 -1.41
N TYR A 38 -16.64 -16.37 -0.51
CA TYR A 38 -16.08 -17.69 -0.80
C TYR A 38 -16.62 -18.77 0.11
N THR A 39 -16.42 -20.03 -0.34
CA THR A 39 -16.58 -21.26 0.47
C THR A 39 -15.26 -21.98 0.51
N LEU A 40 -14.77 -22.33 1.69
CA LEU A 40 -13.62 -23.19 1.94
C LEU A 40 -14.09 -24.47 2.63
N THR A 41 -13.90 -25.61 2.00
CA THR A 41 -14.25 -26.91 2.55
C THR A 41 -13.01 -27.74 2.76
N VAL A 42 -12.81 -28.23 3.98
CA VAL A 42 -11.78 -29.21 4.34
C VAL A 42 -12.45 -30.51 4.63
N ASP A 43 -12.23 -31.53 3.83
CA ASP A 43 -12.65 -32.88 4.10
C ASP A 43 -11.47 -33.81 4.47
N LYS A 44 -11.70 -35.08 4.74
CA LYS A 44 -10.66 -36.04 5.12
C LYS A 44 -9.58 -36.28 4.04
N LYS A 45 -9.76 -35.81 2.83
CA LYS A 45 -8.91 -36.12 1.68
C LYS A 45 -8.37 -34.88 0.97
N ASN A 46 -9.17 -33.82 0.92
CA ASN A 46 -8.93 -32.68 0.06
C ASN A 46 -9.35 -31.35 0.72
N ILE A 47 -8.88 -30.26 0.14
CA ILE A 47 -9.34 -28.90 0.44
C ILE A 47 -9.95 -28.33 -0.84
N HIS A 48 -11.16 -27.79 -0.73
CA HIS A 48 -11.89 -27.19 -1.84
C HIS A 48 -12.15 -25.72 -1.56
N ILE A 49 -11.70 -24.85 -2.44
CA ILE A 49 -11.90 -23.41 -2.39
C ILE A 49 -12.74 -23.00 -3.60
N VAL A 50 -13.89 -22.38 -3.33
CA VAL A 50 -14.78 -21.81 -4.35
C VAL A 50 -14.98 -20.33 -4.00
N GLY A 51 -14.42 -19.43 -4.79
CA GLY A 51 -14.67 -17.99 -4.67
C GLY A 51 -15.73 -17.51 -5.66
N ASN A 52 -16.47 -16.49 -5.28
CA ASN A 52 -17.43 -15.82 -6.18
C ASN A 52 -16.70 -15.04 -7.29
N SER A 53 -15.44 -14.69 -7.07
CA SER A 53 -14.51 -14.10 -8.03
C SER A 53 -13.08 -14.57 -7.72
N PRO A 54 -12.07 -14.19 -8.51
CA PRO A 54 -10.67 -14.41 -8.16
C PRO A 54 -10.27 -13.80 -6.82
N ALA A 55 -10.85 -12.66 -6.42
CA ALA A 55 -10.61 -12.04 -5.11
C ALA A 55 -11.15 -12.93 -3.97
N GLY A 56 -12.35 -13.51 -4.12
CA GLY A 56 -12.90 -14.47 -3.14
C GLY A 56 -11.99 -15.70 -2.97
N VAL A 57 -11.43 -16.24 -4.05
CA VAL A 57 -10.44 -17.32 -3.97
C VAL A 57 -9.20 -16.88 -3.20
N PHE A 58 -8.72 -15.67 -3.45
CA PHE A 58 -7.56 -15.11 -2.73
C PHE A 58 -7.84 -15.01 -1.22
N TYR A 59 -9.00 -14.49 -0.81
CA TYR A 59 -9.37 -14.38 0.61
C TYR A 59 -9.56 -15.73 1.29
N ALA A 60 -10.12 -16.72 0.58
CA ALA A 60 -10.17 -18.09 1.07
C ALA A 60 -8.77 -18.68 1.31
N ILE A 61 -7.81 -18.37 0.44
CA ILE A 61 -6.41 -18.77 0.62
C ILE A 61 -5.82 -18.09 1.87
N GLN A 62 -6.14 -16.82 2.15
CA GLN A 62 -5.69 -16.15 3.37
C GLN A 62 -6.31 -16.80 4.63
N THR A 63 -7.56 -17.26 4.56
CA THR A 63 -8.20 -18.01 5.65
C THR A 63 -7.53 -19.36 5.87
N LEU A 64 -7.25 -20.10 4.80
CA LEU A 64 -6.46 -21.34 4.89
C LEU A 64 -5.07 -21.09 5.47
N ARG A 65 -4.40 -20.03 5.04
CA ARG A 65 -3.09 -19.63 5.55
C ARG A 65 -3.11 -19.38 7.06
N LYS A 66 -4.16 -18.72 7.57
CA LYS A 66 -4.34 -18.47 9.02
C LYS A 66 -4.62 -19.74 9.83
N ALA A 67 -5.12 -20.80 9.20
CA ALA A 67 -5.30 -22.09 9.81
C ALA A 67 -4.01 -22.93 9.92
N LEU A 68 -2.95 -22.52 9.23
CA LEU A 68 -1.62 -23.15 9.31
C LEU A 68 -0.87 -22.65 10.55
N PRO A 69 0.03 -23.46 11.14
CA PRO A 69 0.85 -23.03 12.29
C PRO A 69 1.76 -21.85 11.93
N ALA A 70 2.06 -21.02 12.92
CA ALA A 70 2.94 -19.86 12.78
C ALA A 70 4.44 -20.24 12.84
N GLY A 71 4.88 -21.19 12.03
CA GLY A 71 6.27 -21.63 11.98
C GLY A 71 6.40 -22.94 11.24
N GLN A 72 7.63 -23.44 11.12
CA GLN A 72 7.88 -24.71 10.48
C GLN A 72 7.26 -25.87 11.29
N ALA A 73 6.55 -26.74 10.60
CA ALA A 73 5.94 -27.93 11.18
C ALA A 73 6.18 -29.13 10.26
N SER A 74 6.63 -30.24 10.82
CA SER A 74 6.82 -31.50 10.09
C SER A 74 5.49 -32.15 9.69
N GLU A 75 4.42 -31.81 10.39
CA GLU A 75 3.05 -32.29 10.14
C GLU A 75 2.05 -31.18 10.46
N VAL A 76 1.06 -31.00 9.61
CA VAL A 76 -0.01 -30.03 9.77
C VAL A 76 -1.34 -30.74 9.66
N GLU A 77 -2.12 -30.69 10.73
CA GLU A 77 -3.48 -31.20 10.77
C GLU A 77 -4.49 -30.04 10.72
N ILE A 78 -5.38 -30.07 9.75
CA ILE A 78 -6.49 -29.14 9.63
C ILE A 78 -7.78 -29.92 9.83
N PRO A 79 -8.60 -29.60 10.85
CA PRO A 79 -9.85 -30.31 11.10
C PRO A 79 -10.81 -30.14 9.92
N SER A 80 -11.61 -31.20 9.66
CA SER A 80 -12.65 -31.11 8.62
C SER A 80 -13.68 -30.06 9.00
N CYS A 81 -13.89 -29.09 8.11
CA CYS A 81 -14.79 -27.96 8.32
C CYS A 81 -15.32 -27.39 7.01
N ILE A 82 -16.34 -26.57 7.11
CA ILE A 82 -16.83 -25.70 6.04
C ILE A 82 -16.81 -24.28 6.58
N VAL A 83 -16.17 -23.38 5.82
CA VAL A 83 -16.16 -21.94 6.07
C VAL A 83 -16.86 -21.26 4.90
N GLU A 84 -17.96 -20.61 5.17
CA GLU A 84 -18.64 -19.72 4.24
C GLU A 84 -18.45 -18.30 4.77
N ASP A 85 -17.81 -17.43 4.01
CA ASP A 85 -17.45 -16.10 4.48
C ASP A 85 -17.48 -15.07 3.35
N SER A 86 -17.77 -13.84 3.74
CA SER A 86 -17.82 -12.67 2.89
C SER A 86 -17.50 -11.43 3.73
N PRO A 87 -16.71 -10.49 3.22
CA PRO A 87 -16.41 -9.28 3.96
C PRO A 87 -17.67 -8.45 4.25
N ARG A 88 -17.86 -8.11 5.52
CA ARG A 88 -18.98 -7.26 5.96
C ARG A 88 -18.89 -5.83 5.42
N PHE A 89 -17.65 -5.30 5.24
CA PHE A 89 -17.39 -3.95 4.76
C PHE A 89 -16.67 -4.00 3.42
N ALA A 90 -17.17 -3.23 2.45
CA ALA A 90 -16.56 -3.12 1.13
C ALA A 90 -15.22 -2.36 1.16
N TYR A 91 -15.03 -1.43 2.09
CA TYR A 91 -13.80 -0.69 2.31
C TYR A 91 -13.12 -1.16 3.60
N ARG A 92 -11.93 -1.75 3.46
CA ARG A 92 -11.09 -2.22 4.58
C ARG A 92 -9.70 -1.64 4.40
N GLY A 93 -9.51 -0.43 4.94
CA GLY A 93 -8.32 0.38 4.72
C GLY A 93 -7.34 0.36 5.88
N VAL A 94 -6.08 0.51 5.55
CA VAL A 94 -4.99 0.84 6.48
C VAL A 94 -4.12 1.92 5.88
N HIS A 95 -3.43 2.64 6.73
CA HIS A 95 -2.56 3.76 6.39
C HIS A 95 -1.11 3.43 6.72
N LEU A 96 -0.18 3.91 5.91
CA LEU A 96 1.24 3.90 6.21
C LEU A 96 1.84 5.26 5.88
N ASP A 97 2.40 5.92 6.89
CA ASP A 97 3.22 7.10 6.74
C ASP A 97 4.67 6.68 6.42
N VAL A 98 5.14 7.04 5.23
CA VAL A 98 6.52 6.81 4.78
C VAL A 98 7.32 8.10 4.75
N VAL A 99 6.74 9.20 5.23
CA VAL A 99 7.34 10.51 5.17
C VAL A 99 8.16 10.81 6.40
N ARG A 100 7.55 10.69 7.61
CA ARG A 100 8.28 10.95 8.84
C ARG A 100 9.49 10.02 8.97
N HIS A 101 9.35 8.78 8.47
CA HIS A 101 10.48 7.87 8.23
C HIS A 101 10.33 7.19 6.88
N PHE A 102 11.36 7.24 6.04
CA PHE A 102 11.35 6.57 4.74
C PHE A 102 11.50 5.05 4.91
N PHE A 103 10.66 4.30 4.22
CA PHE A 103 10.72 2.84 4.14
C PHE A 103 11.09 2.42 2.71
N PRO A 104 12.11 1.57 2.51
CA PRO A 104 12.47 1.09 1.19
C PRO A 104 11.38 0.18 0.60
N VAL A 105 11.41 0.01 -0.72
CA VAL A 105 10.42 -0.76 -1.52
C VAL A 105 10.08 -2.12 -0.90
N ASP A 106 11.09 -2.87 -0.48
CA ASP A 106 10.89 -4.20 0.11
C ASP A 106 10.11 -4.16 1.43
N SER A 107 10.29 -3.10 2.23
CA SER A 107 9.52 -2.91 3.45
C SER A 107 8.05 -2.60 3.16
N VAL A 108 7.78 -1.78 2.14
CA VAL A 108 6.41 -1.49 1.68
C VAL A 108 5.75 -2.76 1.15
N LYS A 109 6.45 -3.56 0.35
CA LYS A 109 5.93 -4.85 -0.13
C LYS A 109 5.65 -5.83 1.01
N ARG A 110 6.53 -5.89 2.02
CA ARG A 110 6.29 -6.70 3.22
C ARG A 110 5.06 -6.21 4.00
N TYR A 111 4.87 -4.89 4.10
CA TYR A 111 3.66 -4.32 4.69
C TYR A 111 2.41 -4.76 3.92
N ILE A 112 2.45 -4.70 2.58
CA ILE A 112 1.36 -5.18 1.71
C ILE A 112 1.06 -6.67 1.97
N ASP A 113 2.06 -7.53 2.14
CA ASP A 113 1.86 -8.95 2.48
C ASP A 113 1.16 -9.14 3.82
N ILE A 114 1.50 -8.33 4.82
CA ILE A 114 0.88 -8.37 6.15
C ILE A 114 -0.59 -7.98 6.07
N ILE A 115 -0.89 -6.85 5.43
CA ILE A 115 -2.27 -6.36 5.33
C ILE A 115 -3.15 -7.26 4.45
N ALA A 116 -2.57 -7.89 3.42
CA ALA A 116 -3.24 -8.89 2.59
C ALA A 116 -3.70 -10.10 3.42
N LEU A 117 -2.89 -10.55 4.39
CA LEU A 117 -3.26 -11.64 5.30
C LEU A 117 -4.53 -11.30 6.11
N HIS A 118 -4.76 -10.04 6.40
CA HIS A 118 -5.91 -9.54 7.14
C HIS A 118 -7.10 -9.12 6.25
N ASN A 119 -7.08 -9.49 4.96
CA ASN A 119 -8.14 -9.20 3.98
C ASN A 119 -8.39 -7.70 3.80
N VAL A 120 -7.39 -6.86 4.03
CA VAL A 120 -7.41 -5.44 3.71
C VAL A 120 -7.41 -5.28 2.18
N ASN A 121 -8.22 -4.35 1.66
CA ASN A 121 -8.33 -4.11 0.22
C ASN A 121 -8.05 -2.65 -0.18
N ARG A 122 -7.71 -1.79 0.78
CA ARG A 122 -7.31 -0.39 0.54
C ARG A 122 -6.06 -0.07 1.34
N PHE A 123 -5.04 0.42 0.65
CA PHE A 123 -3.80 0.88 1.26
C PHE A 123 -3.67 2.39 1.02
N HIS A 124 -3.86 3.18 2.06
CA HIS A 124 -3.65 4.61 2.06
C HIS A 124 -2.16 4.88 2.28
N TRP A 125 -1.50 5.42 1.27
CA TRP A 125 -0.06 5.63 1.25
C TRP A 125 0.26 7.11 1.36
N HIS A 126 0.70 7.55 2.53
CA HIS A 126 1.04 8.93 2.83
C HIS A 126 2.44 9.24 2.32
N LEU A 127 2.52 10.00 1.22
CA LEU A 127 3.73 10.16 0.42
C LEU A 127 4.39 11.52 0.57
N THR A 128 3.71 12.51 1.14
CA THR A 128 4.23 13.87 1.26
C THR A 128 3.82 14.51 2.58
N ASP A 129 4.74 15.23 3.20
CA ASP A 129 4.53 15.95 4.46
C ASP A 129 5.70 16.95 4.69
N ASP A 130 5.73 17.63 5.81
CA ASP A 130 6.77 18.58 6.19
C ASP A 130 8.18 17.99 6.21
N GLN A 131 8.31 16.72 6.62
CA GLN A 131 9.59 16.05 6.82
C GLN A 131 10.11 15.35 5.56
N GLY A 132 9.35 15.41 4.45
CA GLY A 132 9.84 14.85 3.20
C GLY A 132 8.80 14.75 2.08
N TRP A 133 9.32 14.61 0.88
CA TRP A 133 8.57 14.32 -0.33
C TRP A 133 9.04 12.98 -0.91
N ARG A 134 8.15 11.97 -1.01
CA ARG A 134 8.55 10.58 -1.27
C ARG A 134 8.20 10.05 -2.66
N VAL A 135 7.57 10.85 -3.51
CA VAL A 135 7.16 10.44 -4.86
C VAL A 135 7.86 11.25 -5.95
N GLU A 136 8.45 10.57 -6.93
CA GLU A 136 9.05 11.23 -8.08
C GLU A 136 7.98 11.92 -8.94
N ILE A 137 8.14 13.24 -9.14
CA ILE A 137 7.38 14.06 -10.09
C ILE A 137 8.38 14.58 -11.12
N LYS A 138 8.33 14.04 -12.33
CA LYS A 138 9.33 14.33 -13.37
C LYS A 138 9.33 15.76 -13.83
N SER A 139 8.15 16.40 -13.87
CA SER A 139 8.01 17.83 -14.16
C SER A 139 8.52 18.73 -13.03
N ARG A 140 8.69 18.18 -11.83
CA ARG A 140 9.10 18.93 -10.63
C ARG A 140 10.28 18.24 -9.90
N PRO A 141 11.46 18.12 -10.54
CA PRO A 141 12.56 17.28 -10.03
C PRO A 141 13.16 17.75 -8.69
N ARG A 142 12.98 19.02 -8.30
CA ARG A 142 13.47 19.51 -7.01
C ARG A 142 12.72 18.89 -5.83
N LEU A 143 11.50 18.37 -6.02
CA LEU A 143 10.76 17.67 -4.98
C LEU A 143 11.52 16.46 -4.44
N THR A 144 12.26 15.75 -5.29
CA THR A 144 13.06 14.59 -4.88
C THR A 144 14.54 14.93 -4.66
N SER A 145 15.11 15.94 -5.32
CA SER A 145 16.50 16.33 -5.11
C SER A 145 16.70 17.23 -3.87
N VAL A 146 15.67 17.92 -3.41
CA VAL A 146 15.67 18.78 -2.21
C VAL A 146 14.69 18.24 -1.18
N GLY A 147 13.39 18.14 -1.54
CA GLY A 147 12.30 17.83 -0.62
C GLY A 147 12.35 16.42 -0.03
N ALA A 148 13.05 15.47 -0.66
CA ALA A 148 13.14 14.11 -0.15
C ALA A 148 14.13 13.92 1.01
N TYR A 149 14.91 14.95 1.35
CA TYR A 149 16.02 14.80 2.32
C TYR A 149 15.97 15.89 3.38
N ARG A 150 16.22 15.52 4.63
CA ARG A 150 16.47 16.42 5.75
C ARG A 150 17.85 16.16 6.35
N LYS A 151 18.42 17.19 6.96
CA LYS A 151 19.80 17.16 7.50
C LYS A 151 19.94 16.22 8.69
N GLN A 152 18.90 16.11 9.51
CA GLN A 152 18.86 15.30 10.72
C GLN A 152 17.40 15.08 11.17
N THR A 153 17.20 14.25 12.19
CA THR A 153 15.90 14.06 12.83
C THR A 153 16.01 14.43 14.30
N ALA A 154 15.30 15.46 14.73
CA ALA A 154 15.26 15.91 16.13
C ALA A 154 16.65 16.10 16.79
N GLY A 155 17.64 16.53 16.01
CA GLY A 155 18.98 16.83 16.53
C GLY A 155 19.91 15.61 16.62
N ASP A 156 19.58 14.48 15.99
CA ASP A 156 20.41 13.27 15.98
C ASP A 156 21.67 13.36 15.13
N GLY A 157 21.83 14.44 14.34
CA GLY A 157 22.97 14.68 13.46
C GLY A 157 23.05 13.74 12.26
N THR A 158 22.03 12.92 12.01
CA THR A 158 22.03 11.92 10.96
C THR A 158 21.11 12.32 9.81
N PRO A 159 21.62 12.52 8.59
CA PRO A 159 20.77 12.78 7.42
C PRO A 159 19.76 11.67 7.18
N HIS A 160 18.52 12.05 6.90
CA HIS A 160 17.45 11.10 6.61
C HIS A 160 16.72 11.49 5.33
N GLY A 161 16.36 10.49 4.52
CA GLY A 161 15.61 10.74 3.30
C GLY A 161 15.51 9.51 2.40
N GLY A 162 14.92 9.76 1.25
CA GLY A 162 14.64 8.78 0.21
C GLY A 162 13.32 9.11 -0.49
N PHE A 163 13.14 8.53 -1.65
CA PHE A 163 11.91 8.65 -2.42
C PHE A 163 11.73 7.41 -3.29
N TYR A 164 10.54 7.25 -3.84
CA TYR A 164 10.23 6.21 -4.80
C TYR A 164 10.22 6.80 -6.21
N THR A 165 10.95 6.18 -7.12
CA THR A 165 10.84 6.45 -8.56
C THR A 165 9.47 6.02 -9.07
N GLN A 166 9.01 6.59 -10.16
CA GLN A 166 7.73 6.17 -10.76
C GLN A 166 7.73 4.68 -11.16
N ASP A 167 8.89 4.12 -11.51
CA ASP A 167 8.99 2.70 -11.84
C ASP A 167 8.86 1.81 -10.59
N GLU A 168 9.46 2.21 -9.46
CA GLU A 168 9.27 1.54 -8.18
C GLU A 168 7.82 1.61 -7.70
N ILE A 169 7.15 2.76 -7.90
CA ILE A 169 5.72 2.92 -7.58
C ILE A 169 4.88 1.98 -8.44
N ARG A 170 5.12 1.91 -9.75
CA ARG A 170 4.41 0.95 -10.64
C ARG A 170 4.61 -0.49 -10.20
N ASP A 171 5.80 -0.83 -9.76
CA ASP A 171 6.10 -2.17 -9.24
C ASP A 171 5.34 -2.47 -7.94
N ILE A 172 5.30 -1.51 -7.00
CA ILE A 172 4.51 -1.63 -5.76
C ILE A 172 3.00 -1.73 -6.07
N ILE A 173 2.49 -0.92 -7.00
CA ILE A 173 1.08 -0.96 -7.42
C ILE A 173 0.73 -2.35 -7.98
N ARG A 174 1.54 -2.88 -8.90
CA ARG A 174 1.34 -4.22 -9.45
C ARG A 174 1.35 -5.28 -8.35
N TYR A 175 2.31 -5.20 -7.42
CA TYR A 175 2.42 -6.10 -6.29
C TYR A 175 1.19 -6.09 -5.38
N ALA A 176 0.60 -4.91 -5.15
CA ALA A 176 -0.64 -4.74 -4.39
C ALA A 176 -1.86 -5.29 -5.16
N GLN A 177 -1.94 -5.03 -6.48
CA GLN A 177 -3.03 -5.52 -7.34
C GLN A 177 -3.10 -7.04 -7.38
N GLU A 178 -1.96 -7.74 -7.40
CA GLU A 178 -1.89 -9.20 -7.31
C GLU A 178 -2.47 -9.75 -5.99
N ARG A 179 -2.67 -8.87 -4.99
CA ARG A 179 -3.26 -9.17 -3.68
C ARG A 179 -4.63 -8.53 -3.48
N TYR A 180 -5.24 -8.03 -4.56
CA TYR A 180 -6.54 -7.34 -4.55
C TYR A 180 -6.57 -6.10 -3.64
N ILE A 181 -5.42 -5.43 -3.49
CA ILE A 181 -5.28 -4.19 -2.73
C ILE A 181 -5.16 -3.02 -3.71
N THR A 182 -6.03 -2.03 -3.57
CA THR A 182 -5.92 -0.75 -4.27
C THR A 182 -5.14 0.23 -3.40
N ILE A 183 -4.09 0.82 -3.96
CA ILE A 183 -3.32 1.88 -3.29
C ILE A 183 -4.00 3.22 -3.55
N ILE A 184 -4.29 3.96 -2.49
CA ILE A 184 -4.78 5.34 -2.53
C ILE A 184 -3.60 6.23 -2.15
N PRO A 185 -3.00 6.99 -3.08
CA PRO A 185 -1.92 7.89 -2.76
C PRO A 185 -2.44 9.12 -2.03
N GLU A 186 -1.65 9.63 -1.10
CA GLU A 186 -1.89 10.92 -0.48
C GLU A 186 -0.80 11.91 -0.84
N ILE A 187 -1.23 13.09 -1.28
CA ILE A 187 -0.45 14.29 -1.46
C ILE A 187 -1.06 15.33 -0.55
N ASP A 188 -0.46 15.55 0.60
CA ASP A 188 -1.02 16.40 1.64
C ASP A 188 -0.86 17.89 1.30
N ILE A 189 -1.95 18.60 1.31
CA ILE A 189 -2.07 20.02 0.96
C ILE A 189 -3.25 20.67 1.69
N PRO A 190 -3.24 22.02 1.88
CA PRO A 190 -2.16 22.96 1.65
C PRO A 190 -1.17 23.05 2.80
N GLY A 191 -1.50 22.48 3.98
CA GLY A 191 -0.60 22.27 5.11
C GLY A 191 0.38 21.14 4.84
N HIS A 192 1.17 20.75 5.81
CA HIS A 192 2.13 19.65 5.73
C HIS A 192 3.03 19.71 4.47
N SER A 193 3.44 20.92 4.09
CA SER A 193 4.04 21.20 2.78
C SER A 193 5.45 21.75 2.86
N ALA A 194 6.12 21.73 4.01
CA ALA A 194 7.46 22.32 4.16
C ALA A 194 8.48 21.72 3.20
N ALA A 195 8.40 20.42 2.88
CA ALA A 195 9.27 19.78 1.89
C ALA A 195 9.02 20.31 0.46
N ALA A 196 7.76 20.56 0.10
CA ALA A 196 7.40 21.19 -1.18
C ALA A 196 7.86 22.64 -1.24
N LEU A 197 7.65 23.39 -0.18
CA LEU A 197 8.06 24.78 -0.04
C LEU A 197 9.60 24.94 -0.08
N ALA A 198 10.34 24.06 0.58
CA ALA A 198 11.81 24.04 0.50
C ALA A 198 12.29 23.75 -0.93
N SER A 199 11.52 22.96 -1.69
CA SER A 199 11.82 22.64 -3.09
C SER A 199 11.46 23.79 -4.04
N TYR A 200 10.34 24.46 -3.82
CA TYR A 200 9.76 25.52 -4.67
C TYR A 200 9.24 26.68 -3.80
N PRO A 201 10.13 27.55 -3.29
CA PRO A 201 9.72 28.61 -2.36
C PRO A 201 8.68 29.60 -2.91
N GLU A 202 8.60 29.73 -4.23
CA GLU A 202 7.65 30.57 -4.93
C GLU A 202 6.18 30.21 -4.71
N ILE A 203 5.89 28.93 -4.35
CA ILE A 203 4.51 28.47 -4.08
C ILE A 203 4.03 28.76 -2.65
N GLY A 204 4.91 29.23 -1.77
CA GLY A 204 4.56 29.67 -0.42
C GLY A 204 4.17 31.15 -0.37
N CYS A 205 3.41 31.56 0.66
CA CYS A 205 2.90 32.92 0.78
C CYS A 205 4.01 33.97 0.95
N THR A 206 5.08 33.63 1.67
CA THR A 206 6.19 34.57 1.96
C THR A 206 7.35 34.50 0.96
N GLY A 207 7.43 33.38 0.16
CA GLY A 207 8.53 33.15 -0.78
C GLY A 207 9.81 32.62 -0.11
N GLY A 208 9.75 32.25 1.16
CA GLY A 208 10.84 31.63 1.90
C GLY A 208 11.83 32.59 2.57
N PRO A 209 12.99 32.10 3.01
CA PRO A 209 13.50 30.75 2.79
C PRO A 209 12.74 29.67 3.60
N TYR A 210 12.61 28.47 3.03
CA TYR A 210 12.00 27.31 3.68
C TYR A 210 13.01 26.17 3.76
N GLU A 211 12.89 25.33 4.77
CA GLU A 211 13.68 24.11 4.93
C GLU A 211 12.77 22.91 5.13
N VAL A 212 13.25 21.71 4.75
CA VAL A 212 12.58 20.45 5.06
C VAL A 212 12.59 20.26 6.57
N CYS A 213 11.43 19.95 7.16
CA CYS A 213 11.28 19.90 8.62
C CYS A 213 12.05 18.72 9.22
N GLU A 214 12.75 18.99 10.33
CA GLU A 214 13.57 18.00 11.05
C GLU A 214 12.87 17.41 12.30
N VAL A 215 11.75 18.01 12.69
CA VAL A 215 11.03 17.67 13.93
C VAL A 215 9.57 17.31 13.64
N TRP A 216 8.92 16.72 14.61
CA TRP A 216 7.47 16.56 14.61
C TRP A 216 6.80 17.91 14.95
N GLY A 217 5.68 18.21 14.31
CA GLY A 217 5.03 19.52 14.44
C GLY A 217 5.73 20.57 13.61
N GLY A 218 5.51 20.52 12.30
CA GLY A 218 6.11 21.39 11.30
C GLY A 218 5.77 22.87 11.42
N PRO A 219 6.33 23.72 10.55
CA PRO A 219 6.01 25.13 10.49
C PRO A 219 4.55 25.37 10.03
N ALA A 220 4.00 26.51 10.43
CA ALA A 220 2.65 26.92 10.02
C ALA A 220 2.58 27.45 8.57
N ASP A 221 3.66 27.31 7.80
CA ASP A 221 3.71 27.73 6.39
C ASP A 221 2.95 26.73 5.50
N VAL A 222 2.10 27.28 4.64
CA VAL A 222 1.23 26.50 3.75
C VAL A 222 1.44 26.90 2.29
N LEU A 223 0.97 26.06 1.37
CA LEU A 223 0.86 26.45 -0.04
C LEU A 223 -0.06 27.65 -0.19
N CYS A 224 0.39 28.67 -0.92
CA CYS A 224 -0.37 29.91 -1.10
C CYS A 224 -1.46 29.74 -2.15
N ALA A 225 -2.71 29.59 -1.71
CA ALA A 225 -3.85 29.39 -2.61
C ALA A 225 -4.13 30.57 -3.56
N GLY A 226 -3.62 31.75 -3.24
CA GLY A 226 -3.80 32.95 -4.07
C GLY A 226 -2.77 33.16 -5.19
N LYS A 227 -1.88 32.19 -5.42
CA LYS A 227 -0.83 32.28 -6.44
C LYS A 227 -1.08 31.33 -7.62
N ASP A 228 -0.91 31.84 -8.83
CA ASP A 228 -1.00 31.03 -10.06
C ASP A 228 0.10 29.94 -10.12
N GLU A 229 1.29 30.24 -9.59
CA GLU A 229 2.40 29.29 -9.48
C GLU A 229 2.04 28.09 -8.63
N THR A 230 1.27 28.29 -7.57
CA THR A 230 0.75 27.18 -6.73
C THR A 230 -0.25 26.34 -7.51
N MET A 231 -1.17 26.95 -8.24
CA MET A 231 -2.13 26.22 -9.06
C MET A 231 -1.43 25.41 -10.17
N GLN A 232 -0.43 25.98 -10.82
CA GLN A 232 0.37 25.27 -11.81
C GLN A 232 1.18 24.13 -11.20
N PHE A 233 1.76 24.34 -10.02
CA PHE A 233 2.45 23.30 -9.27
C PHE A 233 1.51 22.12 -8.96
N LEU A 234 0.33 22.38 -8.46
CA LEU A 234 -0.68 21.36 -8.14
C LEU A 234 -1.15 20.62 -9.40
N GLN A 235 -1.37 21.33 -10.51
CA GLN A 235 -1.71 20.70 -11.79
C GLN A 235 -0.63 19.72 -12.25
N ASP A 236 0.64 20.12 -12.20
CA ASP A 236 1.75 19.25 -12.61
C ASP A 236 1.83 18.00 -11.74
N VAL A 237 1.76 18.16 -10.41
CA VAL A 237 1.81 17.05 -9.45
C VAL A 237 0.64 16.11 -9.66
N PHE A 238 -0.61 16.62 -9.62
CA PHE A 238 -1.78 15.75 -9.71
C PHE A 238 -1.96 15.12 -11.08
N THR A 239 -1.47 15.74 -12.16
CA THR A 239 -1.45 15.12 -13.48
C THR A 239 -0.58 13.86 -13.49
N GLU A 240 0.61 13.91 -12.89
CA GLU A 240 1.49 12.75 -12.83
C GLU A 240 0.96 11.68 -11.86
N ILE A 241 0.45 12.08 -10.69
CA ILE A 241 -0.15 11.16 -9.70
C ILE A 241 -1.36 10.43 -10.30
N ALA A 242 -2.27 11.14 -10.95
CA ALA A 242 -3.45 10.53 -11.59
C ALA A 242 -3.06 9.57 -12.73
N GLY A 243 -1.99 9.88 -13.46
CA GLY A 243 -1.45 8.99 -14.50
C GLY A 243 -0.71 7.77 -13.96
N LEU A 244 -0.22 7.83 -12.71
CA LEU A 244 0.59 6.78 -12.08
C LEU A 244 -0.26 5.78 -11.30
N PHE A 245 -1.26 6.26 -10.56
CA PHE A 245 -2.10 5.44 -9.68
C PHE A 245 -3.46 5.12 -10.32
N PRO A 246 -3.83 3.84 -10.44
CA PRO A 246 -5.12 3.42 -11.01
C PRO A 246 -6.30 3.54 -10.03
N SER A 247 -6.11 4.16 -8.88
CA SER A 247 -7.14 4.39 -7.88
C SER A 247 -8.18 5.41 -8.39
N GLN A 248 -9.45 5.21 -8.02
CA GLN A 248 -10.49 6.21 -8.22
C GLN A 248 -10.34 7.43 -7.32
N TYR A 249 -9.53 7.34 -6.28
CA TYR A 249 -9.34 8.34 -5.25
C TYR A 249 -7.88 8.71 -5.12
N ILE A 250 -7.62 10.00 -4.96
CA ILE A 250 -6.38 10.57 -4.46
C ILE A 250 -6.76 11.28 -3.16
N HIS A 251 -6.06 10.98 -2.07
CA HIS A 251 -6.22 11.68 -0.81
C HIS A 251 -5.39 12.97 -0.86
N ILE A 252 -5.97 14.06 -0.40
CA ILE A 252 -5.31 15.37 -0.45
C ILE A 252 -4.93 15.89 0.94
N GLY A 253 -5.08 15.07 1.99
CA GLY A 253 -4.86 15.49 3.37
C GLY A 253 -5.90 16.53 3.79
N GLY A 254 -5.43 17.75 3.99
CA GLY A 254 -6.26 18.90 4.30
C GLY A 254 -6.48 19.11 5.80
N ASP A 255 -5.76 18.38 6.61
CA ASP A 255 -5.77 18.49 8.07
C ASP A 255 -4.81 19.57 8.57
N GLU A 256 -5.04 20.02 9.80
CA GLU A 256 -4.21 20.96 10.57
C GLU A 256 -3.79 22.25 9.81
N CYS A 257 -4.52 22.61 8.74
CA CYS A 257 -4.23 23.83 8.01
C CYS A 257 -4.69 25.05 8.82
N PRO A 258 -3.80 26.03 9.12
CA PRO A 258 -4.11 27.21 9.91
C PRO A 258 -5.04 28.20 9.18
#